data_261a78ec36b2d8d9c6907c5864d77584
#
_entry.id   261a78ec36b2d8d9c6907c5864d77584
#
_cell.length_a   1.000
_cell.length_b   1.000
_cell.length_c   1.000
_cell.angle_alpha   90.00
_cell.angle_beta   90.00
_cell.angle_gamma   90.00
#
_symmetry.space_group_name_H-M   'P 1'
#
loop_
_entity.id
_entity.type
_entity.pdbx_description
1 polymer ?
#
loop_
_entity_poly.entity_id
_entity_poly.type
_entity_poly.pdbx_seq_one_letter_code
_entity_poly.pdbx_strand_id
1 'polypeptide(L)'
;MRLALTLAAVVGALPAAASAQAYRCAIPQSLPAPRVEGPTVREPRRILPIGSYTLAISWSPQFCKTAGDRPNSQLQCGGGNGFGFTLHGLWPDGRGKEWPQYCRAAPALSPQVIRANLCATPSVQLLQHEYAKHGTCMGIAPAAYFERSTRLYGKLRYPDMDALSRRRGLTVGQFAQAFARANPGLSPSGLRVTADRQGWLDEVWICLDTRFGYMRCPAHQGGRRTSERLRIWRRR
;
A
#
# COMPACT_ATOMS: atom_id res chain seq x y z
N MET A 1 -21.58 30.90 -54.35
CA MET A 1 -21.74 30.78 -52.89
C MET A 1 -21.08 29.49 -52.45
N ARG A 2 -19.92 29.58 -51.81
CA ARG A 2 -19.19 28.40 -51.25
C ARG A 2 -19.43 28.36 -49.78
N LEU A 3 -20.13 27.33 -49.29
CA LEU A 3 -20.28 27.05 -47.85
C LEU A 3 -18.97 26.42 -47.35
N ALA A 4 -18.32 27.08 -46.39
CA ALA A 4 -17.22 26.52 -45.63
C ALA A 4 -17.82 25.81 -44.39
N LEU A 5 -17.71 24.47 -44.32
CA LEU A 5 -18.00 23.70 -43.13
C LEU A 5 -16.79 23.79 -42.17
N THR A 6 -16.95 24.45 -41.04
CA THR A 6 -15.99 24.44 -39.94
C THR A 6 -16.24 23.21 -39.05
N LEU A 7 -15.32 22.24 -39.08
CA LEU A 7 -15.30 21.12 -38.14
C LEU A 7 -14.79 21.63 -36.77
N ALA A 8 -15.64 21.68 -35.78
CA ALA A 8 -15.25 21.91 -34.40
C ALA A 8 -14.71 20.61 -33.77
N ALA A 9 -13.40 20.54 -33.51
CA ALA A 9 -12.79 19.42 -32.79
C ALA A 9 -13.14 19.53 -31.31
N VAL A 10 -13.98 18.62 -30.82
CA VAL A 10 -14.24 18.44 -29.38
C VAL A 10 -13.05 17.73 -28.77
N VAL A 11 -12.15 18.47 -28.12
CA VAL A 11 -11.08 17.89 -27.29
C VAL A 11 -11.72 17.39 -26.00
N GLY A 12 -12.00 16.11 -25.95
CA GLY A 12 -12.45 15.42 -24.74
C GLY A 12 -11.34 15.45 -23.68
N ALA A 13 -11.52 16.23 -22.62
CA ALA A 13 -10.65 16.20 -21.45
C ALA A 13 -10.81 14.82 -20.78
N LEU A 14 -9.84 13.93 -20.97
CA LEU A 14 -9.73 12.69 -20.19
C LEU A 14 -9.54 13.08 -18.71
N PRO A 15 -10.34 12.56 -17.78
CA PRO A 15 -10.12 12.80 -16.38
C PRO A 15 -8.74 12.25 -16.00
N ALA A 16 -7.84 13.11 -15.57
CA ALA A 16 -6.56 12.71 -14.99
C ALA A 16 -6.86 11.80 -13.80
N ALA A 17 -6.49 10.52 -13.89
CA ALA A 17 -6.57 9.60 -12.76
C ALA A 17 -5.69 10.18 -11.64
N ALA A 18 -6.31 10.68 -10.57
CA ALA A 18 -5.61 11.18 -9.41
C ALA A 18 -4.83 10.01 -8.78
N SER A 19 -3.53 9.96 -9.01
CA SER A 19 -2.66 8.98 -8.36
C SER A 19 -2.46 9.42 -6.91
N ALA A 20 -3.11 8.72 -5.97
CA ALA A 20 -2.96 8.96 -4.53
C ALA A 20 -1.66 8.36 -3.99
N GLN A 21 -0.59 8.45 -4.74
CA GLN A 21 0.76 7.97 -4.40
C GLN A 21 1.62 9.12 -3.82
N ALA A 22 2.91 9.11 -4.02
CA ALA A 22 3.77 10.21 -3.65
C ALA A 22 3.51 11.42 -4.58
N TYR A 23 2.81 12.42 -4.09
CA TYR A 23 2.60 13.68 -4.83
C TYR A 23 3.88 14.50 -4.91
N ARG A 24 4.70 14.40 -3.89
CA ARG A 24 6.05 14.96 -3.80
C ARG A 24 6.89 14.09 -2.88
N CYS A 25 8.08 13.69 -3.32
CA CYS A 25 9.01 12.87 -2.55
C CYS A 25 10.44 13.36 -2.76
N ALA A 26 10.92 14.14 -1.81
CA ALA A 26 12.32 14.56 -1.73
C ALA A 26 13.05 13.65 -0.73
N ILE A 27 13.96 12.81 -1.23
CA ILE A 27 14.74 11.90 -0.40
C ILE A 27 15.92 12.67 0.22
N PRO A 28 16.12 12.63 1.55
CA PRO A 28 17.26 13.28 2.21
C PRO A 28 18.60 12.77 1.67
N GLN A 29 19.60 13.64 1.64
CA GLN A 29 20.96 13.24 1.22
C GLN A 29 21.56 12.20 2.16
N SER A 30 21.38 12.36 3.47
CA SER A 30 21.79 11.39 4.49
C SER A 30 20.59 10.60 5.00
N LEU A 31 20.73 9.31 5.11
CA LEU A 31 19.73 8.38 5.64
C LEU A 31 20.33 7.62 6.82
N PRO A 32 19.55 7.38 7.89
CA PRO A 32 20.01 6.53 8.98
C PRO A 32 20.20 5.09 8.47
N ALA A 33 21.16 4.38 9.07
CA ALA A 33 21.27 2.94 8.86
C ALA A 33 20.07 2.22 9.51
N PRO A 34 19.45 1.21 8.85
CA PRO A 34 18.41 0.43 9.47
C PRO A 34 18.99 -0.48 10.56
N ARG A 35 18.20 -0.73 11.59
CA ARG A 35 18.50 -1.78 12.56
C ARG A 35 18.11 -3.12 11.96
N VAL A 36 19.01 -4.09 12.00
CA VAL A 36 18.72 -5.48 11.60
C VAL A 36 17.64 -6.05 12.52
N GLU A 37 16.68 -6.71 11.92
CA GLU A 37 15.56 -7.35 12.62
C GLU A 37 15.57 -8.85 12.39
N GLY A 38 15.01 -9.58 13.36
CA GLY A 38 14.88 -11.02 13.33
C GLY A 38 13.69 -11.49 14.15
N PRO A 39 13.48 -12.81 14.25
CA PRO A 39 12.38 -13.38 15.03
C PRO A 39 12.51 -13.03 16.51
N THR A 40 11.35 -12.91 17.17
CA THR A 40 11.21 -12.68 18.61
C THR A 40 10.31 -13.74 19.21
N VAL A 41 10.19 -13.76 20.55
CA VAL A 41 9.23 -14.65 21.24
C VAL A 41 7.80 -14.38 20.79
N ARG A 42 7.44 -13.12 20.52
CA ARG A 42 6.09 -12.75 20.06
C ARG A 42 5.88 -12.97 18.56
N GLU A 43 6.95 -12.91 17.79
CA GLU A 43 6.97 -13.12 16.35
C GLU A 43 8.04 -14.16 15.99
N PRO A 44 7.80 -15.44 16.29
CA PRO A 44 8.78 -16.49 16.07
C PRO A 44 8.99 -16.75 14.58
N ARG A 45 10.16 -17.29 14.25
CA ARG A 45 10.42 -17.80 12.89
C ARG A 45 9.36 -18.83 12.52
N ARG A 46 8.80 -18.67 11.31
CA ARG A 46 7.81 -19.61 10.79
C ARG A 46 8.06 -19.85 9.30
N ILE A 47 8.34 -21.08 8.95
CA ILE A 47 8.58 -21.51 7.56
C ILE A 47 7.37 -22.34 7.11
N LEU A 48 6.60 -21.78 6.19
CA LEU A 48 5.40 -22.40 5.64
C LEU A 48 5.40 -22.28 4.11
N PRO A 49 4.77 -23.24 3.40
CA PRO A 49 4.52 -23.07 1.96
C PRO A 49 3.65 -21.83 1.72
N ILE A 50 4.04 -21.05 0.71
CA ILE A 50 3.27 -19.87 0.30
C ILE A 50 2.03 -20.35 -0.47
N GLY A 51 0.87 -19.88 -0.04
CA GLY A 51 -0.43 -20.15 -0.66
C GLY A 51 -0.97 -18.97 -1.47
N SER A 52 -0.64 -17.75 -1.06
CA SER A 52 -1.06 -16.48 -1.69
C SER A 52 -0.15 -15.35 -1.24
N TYR A 53 -0.48 -14.13 -1.66
CA TYR A 53 0.19 -12.92 -1.23
C TYR A 53 -0.83 -11.84 -0.85
N THR A 54 -0.44 -10.99 0.07
CA THR A 54 -1.13 -9.74 0.39
C THR A 54 -0.24 -8.56 0.00
N LEU A 55 -0.74 -7.69 -0.89
CA LEU A 55 -0.14 -6.38 -1.12
C LEU A 55 -0.83 -5.38 -0.20
N ALA A 56 -0.12 -4.96 0.84
CA ALA A 56 -0.62 -4.01 1.84
C ALA A 56 -0.21 -2.58 1.50
N ILE A 57 -1.17 -1.66 1.54
CA ILE A 57 -0.94 -0.23 1.35
C ILE A 57 -1.59 0.56 2.50
N SER A 58 -0.88 1.54 3.04
CA SER A 58 -1.32 2.36 4.18
C SER A 58 -1.77 3.74 3.71
N TRP A 59 -2.84 4.26 4.32
CA TRP A 59 -3.32 5.62 4.06
C TRP A 59 -2.50 6.63 4.85
N SER A 60 -1.53 7.25 4.21
CA SER A 60 -0.54 8.14 4.83
C SER A 60 -1.15 9.31 5.62
N PRO A 61 -2.23 9.99 5.18
CA PRO A 61 -2.81 11.06 5.97
C PRO A 61 -3.32 10.61 7.35
N GLN A 62 -3.87 9.40 7.48
CA GLN A 62 -4.29 8.85 8.77
C GLN A 62 -3.08 8.47 9.63
N PHE A 63 -2.08 7.83 9.03
CA PHE A 63 -0.83 7.53 9.73
C PHE A 63 -0.20 8.82 10.29
N CYS A 64 -0.10 9.88 9.50
CA CYS A 64 0.48 11.15 9.93
C CYS A 64 -0.34 11.87 11.01
N LYS A 65 -1.67 11.68 11.04
CA LYS A 65 -2.51 12.19 12.12
C LYS A 65 -2.14 11.58 13.48
N THR A 66 -1.74 10.32 13.50
CA THR A 66 -1.49 9.55 14.74
C THR A 66 -0.01 9.43 15.09
N ALA A 67 0.88 9.55 14.13
CA ALA A 67 2.31 9.30 14.28
C ALA A 67 3.22 10.40 13.69
N GLY A 68 2.63 11.52 13.22
CA GLY A 68 3.36 12.58 12.50
C GLY A 68 4.48 13.24 13.28
N ASP A 69 4.33 13.35 14.59
CA ASP A 69 5.32 13.99 15.46
C ASP A 69 6.50 13.09 15.83
N ARG A 70 6.47 11.81 15.42
CA ARG A 70 7.57 10.89 15.71
C ARG A 70 8.78 11.21 14.82
N PRO A 71 10.01 11.17 15.35
CA PRO A 71 11.22 11.46 14.58
C PRO A 71 11.34 10.64 13.30
N ASN A 72 10.97 9.36 13.34
CA ASN A 72 11.04 8.45 12.19
C ASN A 72 9.94 8.66 11.15
N SER A 73 8.97 9.55 11.40
CA SER A 73 7.86 9.84 10.48
C SER A 73 8.09 11.11 9.65
N GLN A 74 9.18 11.82 9.86
CA GLN A 74 9.43 13.12 9.23
C GLN A 74 9.47 13.06 7.71
N LEU A 75 10.03 11.99 7.12
CA LEU A 75 10.03 11.81 5.66
C LEU A 75 8.59 11.70 5.13
N GLN A 76 7.73 10.95 5.82
CA GLN A 76 6.35 10.71 5.38
C GLN A 76 5.41 11.87 5.74
N CYS A 77 5.60 12.47 6.91
CA CYS A 77 4.64 13.38 7.52
C CYS A 77 5.11 14.84 7.58
N GLY A 78 6.40 15.08 7.41
CA GLY A 78 6.98 16.43 7.41
C GLY A 78 6.52 17.27 6.21
N GLY A 79 6.61 18.61 6.33
CA GLY A 79 6.04 19.58 5.39
C GLY A 79 6.63 19.55 3.97
N GLY A 80 7.78 18.91 3.76
CA GLY A 80 8.47 18.84 2.47
C GLY A 80 7.91 17.83 1.47
N ASN A 81 7.21 16.80 1.94
CA ASN A 81 6.70 15.69 1.15
C ASN A 81 5.16 15.57 1.25
N GLY A 82 4.56 14.85 0.31
CA GLY A 82 3.13 14.59 0.29
C GLY A 82 2.84 13.19 -0.22
N PHE A 83 2.16 12.39 0.60
CA PHE A 83 1.79 11.03 0.28
C PHE A 83 0.29 10.81 0.44
N GLY A 84 -0.29 10.05 -0.48
CA GLY A 84 -1.59 9.43 -0.37
C GLY A 84 -1.46 8.03 0.21
N PHE A 85 -1.71 6.99 -0.59
CA PHE A 85 -1.33 5.65 -0.19
C PHE A 85 0.18 5.45 -0.32
N THR A 86 0.76 4.75 0.65
CA THR A 86 2.15 4.28 0.64
C THR A 86 2.17 2.76 0.67
N LEU A 87 3.19 2.15 0.07
CA LEU A 87 3.38 0.71 0.17
C LEU A 87 3.79 0.35 1.60
N HIS A 88 3.00 -0.48 2.27
CA HIS A 88 3.42 -1.12 3.51
C HIS A 88 4.34 -2.28 3.16
N GLY A 89 3.84 -3.29 2.44
CA GLY A 89 4.65 -4.41 2.02
C GLY A 89 3.95 -5.39 1.09
N LEU A 90 4.70 -6.40 0.67
CA LEU A 90 4.20 -7.59 -0.04
C LEU A 90 4.42 -8.80 0.86
N TRP A 91 3.36 -9.30 1.44
CA TRP A 91 3.42 -10.37 2.45
C TRP A 91 3.07 -11.72 1.83
N PRO A 92 3.94 -12.71 1.93
CA PRO A 92 3.56 -14.09 1.62
C PRO A 92 2.61 -14.61 2.70
N ASP A 93 1.49 -15.19 2.28
CA ASP A 93 0.51 -15.84 3.13
C ASP A 93 0.66 -17.37 3.03
N GLY A 94 0.36 -18.08 4.12
CA GLY A 94 0.27 -19.52 4.11
C GLY A 94 -1.00 -20.03 3.43
N ARG A 95 -1.15 -21.34 3.36
CA ARG A 95 -2.39 -21.97 2.86
C ARG A 95 -3.56 -21.94 3.87
N GLY A 96 -3.27 -21.59 5.12
CA GLY A 96 -4.23 -21.50 6.22
C GLY A 96 -4.21 -20.13 6.89
N LYS A 97 -4.50 -20.10 8.19
CA LYS A 97 -4.55 -18.86 8.98
C LYS A 97 -3.18 -18.28 9.32
N GLU A 98 -2.14 -19.10 9.25
CA GLU A 98 -0.78 -18.70 9.56
C GLU A 98 -0.03 -18.27 8.29
N TRP A 99 0.94 -17.41 8.45
CA TRP A 99 1.82 -16.93 7.39
C TRP A 99 3.28 -17.21 7.71
N PRO A 100 4.13 -17.42 6.69
CA PRO A 100 5.58 -17.53 6.88
C PRO A 100 6.16 -16.17 7.28
N GLN A 101 7.12 -16.18 8.20
CA GLN A 101 7.81 -14.97 8.62
C GLN A 101 9.23 -15.28 9.10
N TYR A 102 10.16 -14.33 8.89
CA TYR A 102 11.56 -14.44 9.29
C TYR A 102 12.21 -15.75 8.83
N CYS A 103 11.97 -16.15 7.59
CA CYS A 103 12.35 -17.47 7.09
C CYS A 103 13.85 -17.71 7.07
N ARG A 104 14.64 -16.65 6.98
CA ARG A 104 16.10 -16.66 7.11
C ARG A 104 16.60 -15.34 7.72
N ALA A 105 17.86 -15.30 8.17
CA ALA A 105 18.49 -14.06 8.60
C ALA A 105 18.51 -13.06 7.42
N ALA A 106 18.18 -11.81 7.73
CA ALA A 106 18.22 -10.71 6.77
C ALA A 106 19.45 -9.85 7.03
N PRO A 107 20.27 -9.50 6.04
CA PRO A 107 21.28 -8.48 6.19
C PRO A 107 20.64 -7.10 6.36
N ALA A 108 21.41 -6.13 6.85
CA ALA A 108 21.03 -4.73 6.74
C ALA A 108 20.89 -4.35 5.27
N LEU A 109 19.79 -3.67 4.94
CA LEU A 109 19.55 -3.22 3.56
C LEU A 109 20.62 -2.19 3.16
N SER A 110 21.13 -2.31 1.94
CA SER A 110 22.07 -1.34 1.41
C SER A 110 21.41 0.04 1.21
N PRO A 111 22.17 1.14 1.34
CA PRO A 111 21.67 2.48 1.08
C PRO A 111 21.02 2.64 -0.30
N GLN A 112 21.54 1.93 -1.31
CA GLN A 112 21.00 1.93 -2.66
C GLN A 112 19.58 1.34 -2.70
N VAL A 113 19.37 0.17 -2.09
CA VAL A 113 18.03 -0.46 -2.01
C VAL A 113 17.06 0.43 -1.25
N ILE A 114 17.50 1.01 -0.12
CA ILE A 114 16.68 1.93 0.67
C ILE A 114 16.25 3.13 -0.18
N ARG A 115 17.18 3.85 -0.78
CA ARG A 115 16.89 5.05 -1.58
C ARG A 115 15.92 4.79 -2.72
N ALA A 116 16.10 3.67 -3.42
CA ALA A 116 15.26 3.30 -4.55
C ALA A 116 13.78 3.08 -4.16
N ASN A 117 13.49 2.81 -2.87
CA ASN A 117 12.16 2.42 -2.43
C ASN A 117 11.50 3.41 -1.45
N LEU A 118 12.21 4.45 -0.98
CA LEU A 118 11.69 5.40 0.00
C LEU A 118 10.46 6.19 -0.46
N CYS A 119 10.31 6.44 -1.76
CA CYS A 119 9.11 7.13 -2.26
C CYS A 119 7.87 6.21 -2.32
N ALA A 120 8.05 4.91 -2.29
CA ALA A 120 6.96 3.96 -2.14
C ALA A 120 6.69 3.66 -0.65
N THR A 121 7.75 3.41 0.13
CA THR A 121 7.70 3.08 1.57
C THR A 121 8.56 4.10 2.33
N PRO A 122 8.00 5.23 2.79
CA PRO A 122 8.78 6.36 3.30
C PRO A 122 9.32 6.17 4.74
N SER A 123 9.89 5.00 5.00
CA SER A 123 10.52 4.65 6.28
C SER A 123 11.64 3.64 6.07
N VAL A 124 12.87 4.03 6.43
CA VAL A 124 14.05 3.16 6.35
C VAL A 124 13.86 1.88 7.19
N GLN A 125 13.34 2.03 8.40
CA GLN A 125 13.15 0.88 9.28
C GLN A 125 12.01 -0.03 8.82
N LEU A 126 10.94 0.52 8.22
CA LEU A 126 9.88 -0.30 7.65
C LEU A 126 10.37 -1.11 6.45
N LEU A 127 11.20 -0.53 5.57
CA LEU A 127 11.84 -1.30 4.49
C LEU A 127 12.64 -2.49 5.05
N GLN A 128 13.45 -2.27 6.09
CA GLN A 128 14.20 -3.34 6.74
C GLN A 128 13.28 -4.41 7.32
N HIS A 129 12.22 -3.99 8.03
CA HIS A 129 11.23 -4.89 8.61
C HIS A 129 10.55 -5.76 7.55
N GLU A 130 10.05 -5.15 6.50
CA GLU A 130 9.33 -5.84 5.43
C GLU A 130 10.19 -6.89 4.73
N TYR A 131 11.46 -6.58 4.49
CA TYR A 131 12.35 -7.59 3.93
C TYR A 131 12.67 -8.68 4.94
N ALA A 132 13.01 -8.33 6.18
CA ALA A 132 13.40 -9.31 7.20
C ALA A 132 12.26 -10.28 7.51
N LYS A 133 11.06 -9.76 7.72
CA LYS A 133 9.89 -10.55 8.12
C LYS A 133 9.27 -11.30 6.94
N HIS A 134 9.06 -10.64 5.82
CA HIS A 134 8.29 -11.12 4.69
C HIS A 134 9.14 -11.49 3.47
N GLY A 135 10.05 -10.62 3.06
CA GLY A 135 10.87 -10.82 1.87
C GLY A 135 11.77 -12.05 1.95
N THR A 136 12.30 -12.35 3.14
CA THR A 136 13.14 -13.55 3.37
C THR A 136 12.41 -14.85 3.07
N CYS A 137 11.10 -14.88 3.20
CA CYS A 137 10.26 -16.04 2.94
C CYS A 137 10.00 -16.29 1.44
N MET A 138 10.18 -15.27 0.61
CA MET A 138 10.08 -15.41 -0.84
C MET A 138 11.32 -16.03 -1.49
N GLY A 139 12.41 -16.22 -0.75
CA GLY A 139 13.63 -16.82 -1.26
C GLY A 139 14.44 -15.95 -2.22
N ILE A 140 14.13 -14.68 -2.37
CA ILE A 140 14.77 -13.74 -3.31
C ILE A 140 15.60 -12.68 -2.58
N ALA A 141 16.50 -12.02 -3.31
CA ALA A 141 17.34 -10.94 -2.78
C ALA A 141 16.51 -9.68 -2.45
N PRO A 142 17.00 -8.77 -1.55
CA PRO A 142 16.29 -7.55 -1.18
C PRO A 142 15.84 -6.71 -2.38
N ALA A 143 16.74 -6.45 -3.32
CA ALA A 143 16.43 -5.66 -4.51
C ALA A 143 15.26 -6.26 -5.32
N ALA A 144 15.27 -7.58 -5.54
CA ALA A 144 14.21 -8.29 -6.27
C ALA A 144 12.87 -8.28 -5.52
N TYR A 145 12.89 -8.36 -4.17
CA TYR A 145 11.70 -8.24 -3.35
C TYR A 145 11.04 -6.87 -3.52
N PHE A 146 11.81 -5.80 -3.37
CA PHE A 146 11.30 -4.45 -3.49
C PHE A 146 10.90 -4.09 -4.92
N GLU A 147 11.66 -4.52 -5.93
CA GLU A 147 11.26 -4.34 -7.33
C GLU A 147 9.88 -4.97 -7.61
N ARG A 148 9.64 -6.17 -7.10
CA ARG A 148 8.34 -6.84 -7.23
C ARG A 148 7.24 -6.09 -6.50
N SER A 149 7.48 -5.72 -5.25
CA SER A 149 6.51 -5.01 -4.41
C SER A 149 6.14 -3.66 -5.00
N THR A 150 7.12 -2.86 -5.40
CA THR A 150 6.90 -1.54 -5.98
C THR A 150 6.28 -1.60 -7.37
N ARG A 151 6.58 -2.63 -8.17
CA ARG A 151 5.93 -2.86 -9.46
C ARG A 151 4.44 -3.17 -9.31
N LEU A 152 4.06 -4.01 -8.34
CA LEU A 152 2.66 -4.30 -8.04
C LEU A 152 1.93 -3.06 -7.51
N TYR A 153 2.55 -2.35 -6.58
CA TYR A 153 2.04 -1.10 -6.04
C TYR A 153 1.87 -0.01 -7.12
N GLY A 154 2.85 0.14 -8.02
CA GLY A 154 2.82 1.13 -9.09
C GLY A 154 1.75 0.88 -10.17
N LYS A 155 1.21 -0.34 -10.25
CA LYS A 155 0.09 -0.68 -11.14
C LYS A 155 -1.27 -0.27 -10.58
N LEU A 156 -1.36 -0.03 -9.26
CA LEU A 156 -2.63 0.33 -8.63
C LEU A 156 -3.09 1.71 -9.07
N ARG A 157 -4.39 1.80 -9.32
CA ARG A 157 -5.12 3.04 -9.55
C ARG A 157 -6.00 3.33 -8.33
N TYR A 158 -6.13 4.59 -8.00
CA TYR A 158 -6.83 4.99 -6.79
C TYR A 158 -8.11 5.72 -7.16
N PRO A 159 -9.22 5.48 -6.43
CA PRO A 159 -10.45 6.26 -6.61
C PRO A 159 -10.21 7.72 -6.16
N ASP A 160 -11.13 8.58 -6.49
CA ASP A 160 -11.12 9.95 -5.97
C ASP A 160 -11.31 9.93 -4.43
N MET A 161 -10.17 9.93 -3.73
CA MET A 161 -10.11 9.86 -2.27
C MET A 161 -10.71 11.12 -1.63
N ASP A 162 -10.65 12.25 -2.31
CA ASP A 162 -11.22 13.50 -1.85
C ASP A 162 -12.74 13.46 -1.89
N ALA A 163 -13.34 13.01 -2.99
CA ALA A 163 -14.78 12.82 -3.09
C ALA A 163 -15.28 11.80 -2.07
N LEU A 164 -14.57 10.65 -1.93
CA LEU A 164 -14.92 9.62 -0.95
C LEU A 164 -14.85 10.15 0.49
N SER A 165 -13.86 11.00 0.81
CA SER A 165 -13.71 11.56 2.16
C SER A 165 -14.82 12.53 2.56
N ARG A 166 -15.49 13.16 1.58
CA ARG A 166 -16.63 14.06 1.79
C ARG A 166 -17.96 13.32 1.89
N ARG A 167 -17.99 12.05 1.51
CA ARG A 167 -19.23 11.26 1.45
C ARG A 167 -19.74 10.93 2.86
N ARG A 168 -20.89 11.49 3.23
CA ARG A 168 -21.57 11.13 4.47
C ARG A 168 -22.02 9.67 4.43
N GLY A 169 -21.78 8.92 5.49
CA GLY A 169 -22.21 7.52 5.60
C GLY A 169 -21.47 6.55 4.68
N LEU A 170 -20.28 6.90 4.17
CA LEU A 170 -19.45 5.97 3.40
C LEU A 170 -19.28 4.67 4.18
N THR A 171 -19.46 3.53 3.50
CA THR A 171 -19.20 2.20 4.07
C THR A 171 -17.94 1.59 3.48
N VAL A 172 -17.39 0.60 4.19
CA VAL A 172 -16.26 -0.21 3.72
C VAL A 172 -16.56 -0.85 2.35
N GLY A 173 -17.77 -1.38 2.17
CA GLY A 173 -18.19 -2.00 0.91
C GLY A 173 -18.23 -1.00 -0.26
N GLN A 174 -18.72 0.22 -0.01
CA GLN A 174 -18.74 1.28 -1.03
C GLN A 174 -17.33 1.74 -1.40
N PHE A 175 -16.44 1.82 -0.43
CA PHE A 175 -15.02 2.11 -0.68
C PHE A 175 -14.37 0.99 -1.50
N ALA A 176 -14.56 -0.28 -1.09
CA ALA A 176 -14.03 -1.43 -1.81
C ALA A 176 -14.53 -1.50 -3.27
N GLN A 177 -15.81 -1.18 -3.50
CA GLN A 177 -16.36 -1.07 -4.86
C GLN A 177 -15.70 0.05 -5.67
N ALA A 178 -15.48 1.22 -5.06
CA ALA A 178 -14.81 2.34 -5.74
C ALA A 178 -13.36 1.99 -6.09
N PHE A 179 -12.64 1.35 -5.16
CA PHE A 179 -11.27 0.89 -5.38
C PHE A 179 -11.18 -0.19 -6.47
N ALA A 180 -12.09 -1.16 -6.45
CA ALA A 180 -12.15 -2.21 -7.46
C ALA A 180 -12.45 -1.64 -8.86
N ARG A 181 -13.39 -0.69 -8.98
CA ARG A 181 -13.69 -0.04 -10.27
C ARG A 181 -12.47 0.69 -10.85
N ALA A 182 -11.60 1.23 -10.02
CA ALA A 182 -10.36 1.87 -10.49
C ALA A 182 -9.32 0.87 -10.99
N ASN A 183 -9.44 -0.42 -10.63
CA ASN A 183 -8.45 -1.47 -10.92
C ASN A 183 -9.10 -2.62 -11.71
N PRO A 184 -9.03 -2.61 -13.06
CA PRO A 184 -9.59 -3.67 -13.89
C PRO A 184 -9.12 -5.07 -13.46
N GLY A 185 -10.04 -6.02 -13.35
CA GLY A 185 -9.77 -7.39 -12.87
C GLY A 185 -9.82 -7.57 -11.35
N LEU A 186 -9.78 -6.50 -10.57
CA LEU A 186 -9.94 -6.57 -9.12
C LEU A 186 -11.43 -6.55 -8.74
N SER A 187 -11.87 -7.50 -7.93
CA SER A 187 -13.22 -7.49 -7.36
C SER A 187 -13.23 -6.88 -5.95
N PRO A 188 -14.35 -6.34 -5.45
CA PRO A 188 -14.44 -5.88 -4.06
C PRO A 188 -14.12 -6.98 -3.02
N SER A 189 -14.36 -8.25 -3.35
CA SER A 189 -14.00 -9.39 -2.50
C SER A 189 -12.49 -9.71 -2.48
N GLY A 190 -11.73 -9.15 -3.41
CA GLY A 190 -10.26 -9.22 -3.45
C GLY A 190 -9.58 -8.18 -2.57
N LEU A 191 -10.35 -7.43 -1.78
CA LEU A 191 -9.85 -6.39 -0.88
C LEU A 191 -10.22 -6.68 0.57
N ARG A 192 -9.33 -6.30 1.48
CA ARG A 192 -9.62 -6.09 2.90
C ARG A 192 -9.28 -4.66 3.25
N VAL A 193 -10.15 -4.02 3.99
CA VAL A 193 -9.97 -2.65 4.46
C VAL A 193 -9.83 -2.68 5.97
N THR A 194 -8.77 -2.10 6.49
CA THR A 194 -8.61 -1.89 7.93
C THR A 194 -8.94 -0.44 8.30
N ALA A 195 -9.33 -0.25 9.51
CA ALA A 195 -9.61 1.06 10.07
C ALA A 195 -9.36 1.04 11.57
N ASP A 196 -9.06 2.19 12.15
CA ASP A 196 -8.93 2.34 13.58
C ASP A 196 -10.28 2.13 14.32
N ARG A 197 -10.26 2.22 15.66
CA ARG A 197 -11.47 2.05 16.49
C ARG A 197 -12.56 3.08 16.18
N GLN A 198 -12.20 4.23 15.62
CA GLN A 198 -13.10 5.31 15.25
C GLN A 198 -13.61 5.19 13.80
N GLY A 199 -13.17 4.17 13.06
CA GLY A 199 -13.55 3.92 11.69
C GLY A 199 -12.74 4.74 10.66
N TRP A 200 -11.59 5.30 11.03
CA TRP A 200 -10.71 5.97 10.07
C TRP A 200 -9.91 4.95 9.27
N LEU A 201 -9.93 5.09 7.95
CA LEU A 201 -9.17 4.25 7.01
C LEU A 201 -7.70 4.21 7.41
N ASP A 202 -7.19 3.00 7.60
CA ASP A 202 -5.80 2.73 7.95
C ASP A 202 -5.08 2.09 6.76
N GLU A 203 -5.50 0.90 6.34
CA GLU A 203 -4.87 0.16 5.25
C GLU A 203 -5.89 -0.46 4.29
N VAL A 204 -5.37 -0.76 3.10
CA VAL A 204 -6.05 -1.63 2.12
C VAL A 204 -5.11 -2.79 1.80
N TRP A 205 -5.59 -4.00 1.96
CA TRP A 205 -4.90 -5.23 1.63
C TRP A 205 -5.50 -5.82 0.36
N ILE A 206 -4.69 -5.99 -0.67
CA ILE A 206 -5.07 -6.56 -1.95
C ILE A 206 -4.58 -8.00 -1.99
N CYS A 207 -5.50 -8.95 -2.14
CA CYS A 207 -5.20 -10.37 -2.15
C CYS A 207 -4.78 -10.82 -3.54
N LEU A 208 -3.63 -11.49 -3.60
CA LEU A 208 -3.00 -11.94 -4.83
C LEU A 208 -2.74 -13.46 -4.77
N ASP A 209 -2.93 -14.15 -5.87
CA ASP A 209 -2.53 -15.54 -6.02
C ASP A 209 -1.00 -15.69 -6.08
N THR A 210 -0.52 -16.92 -6.18
CA THR A 210 0.93 -17.22 -6.25
C THR A 210 1.60 -16.71 -7.53
N ARG A 211 0.84 -16.27 -8.53
CA ARG A 211 1.31 -15.63 -9.77
C ARG A 211 1.09 -14.12 -9.75
N PHE A 212 0.69 -13.57 -8.59
CA PHE A 212 0.38 -12.15 -8.37
C PHE A 212 -0.83 -11.62 -9.15
N GLY A 213 -1.73 -12.50 -9.59
CA GLY A 213 -3.05 -12.15 -10.09
C GLY A 213 -4.00 -11.81 -8.94
N TYR A 214 -4.98 -10.92 -9.19
CA TYR A 214 -6.00 -10.62 -8.20
C TYR A 214 -6.83 -11.86 -7.87
N MET A 215 -7.09 -12.09 -6.60
CA MET A 215 -7.93 -13.18 -6.14
C MET A 215 -8.90 -12.72 -5.06
N ARG A 216 -9.92 -13.54 -4.79
CA ARG A 216 -10.79 -13.34 -3.62
C ARG A 216 -9.97 -13.53 -2.35
N CYS A 217 -10.10 -12.59 -1.40
CA CYS A 217 -9.42 -12.72 -0.11
C CYS A 217 -9.94 -13.92 0.69
N PRO A 218 -9.06 -14.68 1.33
CA PRO A 218 -9.45 -15.72 2.26
C PRO A 218 -10.35 -15.17 3.38
N ALA A 219 -11.30 -15.98 3.83
CA ALA A 219 -12.27 -15.54 4.85
C ALA A 219 -11.59 -15.19 6.20
N HIS A 220 -10.45 -15.83 6.50
CA HIS A 220 -9.70 -15.62 7.74
C HIS A 220 -8.80 -14.37 7.75
N GLN A 221 -8.67 -13.66 6.62
CA GLN A 221 -7.70 -12.56 6.48
C GLN A 221 -8.09 -11.27 7.23
N GLY A 222 -9.19 -11.26 7.95
CA GLY A 222 -9.59 -10.11 8.75
C GLY A 222 -10.12 -8.95 7.92
N GLY A 223 -9.93 -7.74 8.43
CA GLY A 223 -10.50 -6.50 7.88
C GLY A 223 -11.86 -6.16 8.47
N ARG A 224 -12.35 -4.95 8.17
CA ARG A 224 -13.67 -4.46 8.62
C ARG A 224 -14.79 -5.06 7.78
N ARG A 225 -15.98 -5.22 8.35
CA ARG A 225 -17.16 -5.71 7.61
C ARG A 225 -17.62 -4.67 6.58
N THR A 226 -18.11 -5.12 5.44
CA THR A 226 -18.52 -4.26 4.32
C THR A 226 -19.63 -3.26 4.70
N SER A 227 -20.48 -3.60 5.67
CA SER A 227 -21.55 -2.73 6.18
C SER A 227 -21.06 -1.64 7.15
N GLU A 228 -19.85 -1.78 7.70
CA GLU A 228 -19.33 -0.82 8.67
C GLU A 228 -19.04 0.54 8.03
N ARG A 229 -19.23 1.59 8.82
CA ARG A 229 -18.89 2.95 8.39
C ARG A 229 -17.38 3.09 8.25
N LEU A 230 -16.97 3.83 7.20
CA LEU A 230 -15.59 4.18 6.93
C LEU A 230 -15.46 5.70 6.86
N ARG A 231 -14.41 6.23 7.47
CA ARG A 231 -14.02 7.64 7.44
C ARG A 231 -12.65 7.75 6.80
N ILE A 232 -12.44 8.78 5.98
CA ILE A 232 -11.16 9.00 5.32
C ILE A 232 -10.60 10.33 5.82
N TRP A 233 -9.49 10.27 6.54
CA TRP A 233 -8.79 11.48 6.99
C TRP A 233 -8.05 12.11 5.82
N ARG A 234 -8.16 13.42 5.69
CA ARG A 234 -7.41 14.20 4.70
C ARG A 234 -6.39 15.09 5.41
N ARG A 235 -5.22 15.21 4.83
CA ARG A 235 -4.30 16.26 5.23
C ARG A 235 -4.88 17.60 4.75
N ARG A 236 -5.00 18.56 5.63
CA ARG A 236 -5.33 19.94 5.29
C ARG A 236 -4.14 20.66 4.70
#